data_ab4423964c8d9a8ed1567a4bf5e5db95
#
_entry.id   ab4423964c8d9a8ed1567a4bf5e5db95
#
_cell.length_a   1.000
_cell.length_b   1.000
_cell.length_c   1.000
_cell.angle_alpha   90.00
_cell.angle_beta   90.00
_cell.angle_gamma   90.00
#
_symmetry.space_group_name_H-M   'P 1'
#
loop_
_entity.id
_entity.type
_entity.pdbx_description
1 polymer ?
#
loop_
_entity_poly.entity_id
_entity_poly.type
_entity_poly.pdbx_seq_one_letter_code
_entity_poly.pdbx_strand_id
1 'polypeptide(L)'
;MAVTLHLSSELWQHRPMTLSSKLRVQRVLRGFTALSFIAVGLLHFSHDHVFLQMMPPYLPWHLELVWLSGMFEVLGGVGLLVPATRRFATWGLLALLIAVFPANIHMAVNEVYLDVDWLPQSRPGLWLRLPWQGVIALQVWASGLWRPSSGRD
;
A
#
# COMPACT_ATOMS: atom_id res chain seq x y z
N MET A 1 -58.70 -8.05 -20.83
CA MET A 1 -57.49 -7.78 -21.59
C MET A 1 -56.44 -7.38 -20.57
N ALA A 2 -55.72 -8.38 -20.03
CA ALA A 2 -54.69 -8.17 -18.98
C ALA A 2 -53.32 -8.07 -19.72
N VAL A 3 -52.76 -6.86 -19.72
CA VAL A 3 -51.40 -6.63 -20.17
C VAL A 3 -50.46 -7.05 -19.00
N THR A 4 -49.91 -8.25 -19.08
CA THR A 4 -48.88 -8.74 -18.18
C THR A 4 -47.58 -7.99 -18.53
N LEU A 5 -47.26 -6.99 -17.73
CA LEU A 5 -45.94 -6.36 -17.79
C LEU A 5 -44.91 -7.39 -17.28
N HIS A 6 -44.33 -8.11 -18.22
CA HIS A 6 -43.12 -8.88 -18.01
C HIS A 6 -41.96 -7.85 -17.87
N LEU A 7 -41.87 -7.25 -16.68
CA LEU A 7 -40.66 -6.50 -16.31
C LEU A 7 -39.55 -7.54 -16.16
N SER A 8 -38.77 -7.62 -17.21
CA SER A 8 -37.60 -8.47 -17.31
C SER A 8 -36.70 -8.25 -16.08
N SER A 9 -36.67 -9.26 -15.21
CA SER A 9 -35.74 -9.40 -14.07
C SER A 9 -34.27 -9.51 -14.49
N GLU A 10 -33.97 -9.13 -15.73
CA GLU A 10 -32.67 -9.29 -16.37
C GLU A 10 -31.68 -8.13 -16.08
N LEU A 11 -32.12 -7.03 -15.44
CA LEU A 11 -31.29 -5.84 -15.32
C LEU A 11 -30.25 -5.88 -14.17
N TRP A 12 -30.24 -6.94 -13.34
CA TRP A 12 -29.35 -7.04 -12.18
C TRP A 12 -28.56 -8.35 -12.14
N GLN A 13 -28.28 -8.97 -13.27
CA GLN A 13 -27.30 -10.04 -13.29
C GLN A 13 -25.90 -9.43 -13.12
N HIS A 14 -25.51 -9.20 -11.85
CA HIS A 14 -24.10 -9.04 -11.50
C HIS A 14 -23.38 -10.32 -11.92
N ARG A 15 -22.87 -10.34 -13.15
CA ARG A 15 -22.02 -11.46 -13.60
C ARG A 15 -20.83 -11.52 -12.64
N PRO A 16 -20.67 -12.59 -11.86
CA PRO A 16 -19.53 -12.70 -10.97
C PRO A 16 -18.26 -12.63 -11.82
N MET A 17 -17.27 -11.87 -11.35
CA MET A 17 -15.98 -11.76 -12.04
C MET A 17 -15.41 -13.17 -12.30
N THR A 18 -15.03 -13.44 -13.52
CA THR A 18 -14.40 -14.72 -13.88
C THR A 18 -13.05 -14.87 -13.16
N LEU A 19 -12.60 -16.11 -12.94
CA LEU A 19 -11.30 -16.36 -12.31
C LEU A 19 -10.16 -15.66 -13.07
N SER A 20 -10.24 -15.63 -14.39
CA SER A 20 -9.25 -14.96 -15.26
C SER A 20 -9.20 -13.44 -15.02
N SER A 21 -10.37 -12.79 -14.83
CA SER A 21 -10.42 -11.35 -14.51
C SER A 21 -9.89 -11.05 -13.13
N LYS A 22 -10.21 -11.88 -12.10
CA LYS A 22 -9.68 -11.75 -10.74
C LYS A 22 -8.14 -11.87 -10.72
N LEU A 23 -7.59 -12.84 -11.46
CA LEU A 23 -6.14 -13.01 -11.58
C LEU A 23 -5.46 -11.86 -12.32
N ARG A 24 -6.13 -11.25 -13.30
CA ARG A 24 -5.62 -10.07 -14.00
C ARG A 24 -5.57 -8.86 -13.08
N VAL A 25 -6.65 -8.59 -12.34
CA VAL A 25 -6.70 -7.52 -11.35
C VAL A 25 -5.59 -7.68 -10.31
N GLN A 26 -5.40 -8.89 -9.78
CA GLN A 26 -4.34 -9.16 -8.81
C GLN A 26 -2.94 -8.92 -9.38
N ARG A 27 -2.68 -9.26 -10.65
CA ARG A 27 -1.39 -8.98 -11.31
C ARG A 27 -1.14 -7.49 -11.44
N VAL A 28 -2.15 -6.72 -11.85
CA VAL A 28 -2.06 -5.26 -11.96
C VAL A 28 -1.82 -4.64 -10.60
N LEU A 29 -2.61 -5.03 -9.59
CA LEU A 29 -2.45 -4.54 -8.21
C LEU A 29 -1.03 -4.82 -7.69
N ARG A 30 -0.51 -6.02 -7.92
CA ARG A 30 0.86 -6.39 -7.51
C ARG A 30 1.91 -5.55 -8.21
N GLY A 31 1.79 -5.37 -9.53
CA GLY A 31 2.71 -4.53 -10.29
C GLY A 31 2.73 -3.09 -9.77
N PHE A 32 1.55 -2.52 -9.54
CA PHE A 32 1.41 -1.18 -8.98
C PHE A 32 2.02 -1.08 -7.58
N THR A 33 1.69 -2.02 -6.68
CA THR A 33 2.25 -2.06 -5.31
C THR A 33 3.78 -2.17 -5.35
N ALA A 34 4.31 -3.08 -6.15
CA ALA A 34 5.76 -3.28 -6.28
C ALA A 34 6.47 -2.02 -6.77
N LEU A 35 5.97 -1.39 -7.84
CA LEU A 35 6.56 -0.17 -8.39
C LEU A 35 6.47 0.99 -7.41
N SER A 36 5.36 1.14 -6.68
CA SER A 36 5.22 2.18 -5.66
C SER A 36 6.25 2.03 -4.55
N PHE A 37 6.44 0.81 -4.00
CA PHE A 37 7.45 0.57 -2.97
C PHE A 37 8.87 0.75 -3.49
N ILE A 38 9.18 0.31 -4.71
CA ILE A 38 10.50 0.54 -5.32
C ILE A 38 10.75 2.05 -5.48
N ALA A 39 9.78 2.79 -6.01
CA ALA A 39 9.94 4.23 -6.23
C ALA A 39 10.14 4.98 -4.91
N VAL A 40 9.29 4.73 -3.91
CA VAL A 40 9.40 5.37 -2.59
C VAL A 40 10.69 4.94 -1.90
N GLY A 41 11.06 3.66 -1.95
CA GLY A 41 12.31 3.17 -1.39
C GLY A 41 13.55 3.84 -2.00
N LEU A 42 13.55 4.12 -3.31
CA LEU A 42 14.62 4.88 -3.95
C LEU A 42 14.65 6.35 -3.51
N LEU A 43 13.48 6.95 -3.23
CA LEU A 43 13.40 8.31 -2.71
C LEU A 43 14.06 8.45 -1.32
N HIS A 44 14.08 7.38 -0.51
CA HIS A 44 14.77 7.38 0.78
C HIS A 44 16.29 7.65 0.65
N PHE A 45 16.88 7.35 -0.50
CA PHE A 45 18.30 7.60 -0.76
C PHE A 45 18.54 8.93 -1.48
N SER A 46 17.63 9.34 -2.37
CA SER A 46 17.80 10.56 -3.15
C SER A 46 17.27 11.81 -2.46
N HIS A 47 16.33 11.66 -1.52
CA HIS A 47 15.66 12.74 -0.78
C HIS A 47 15.56 12.41 0.71
N ASP A 48 16.63 11.86 1.28
CA ASP A 48 16.71 11.42 2.67
C ASP A 48 16.35 12.54 3.67
N HIS A 49 16.72 13.79 3.38
CA HIS A 49 16.38 14.96 4.17
C HIS A 49 14.88 15.13 4.42
N VAL A 50 14.01 14.71 3.47
CA VAL A 50 12.55 14.74 3.64
C VAL A 50 12.11 13.70 4.66
N PHE A 51 12.66 12.49 4.56
CA PHE A 51 12.31 11.39 5.47
C PHE A 51 12.88 11.60 6.88
N LEU A 52 14.04 12.26 6.99
CA LEU A 52 14.63 12.62 8.28
C LEU A 52 13.74 13.56 9.11
N GLN A 53 12.98 14.46 8.46
CA GLN A 53 12.02 15.33 9.14
C GLN A 53 10.89 14.55 9.83
N MET A 54 10.57 13.33 9.33
CA MET A 54 9.53 12.47 9.90
C MET A 54 10.00 11.71 11.14
N MET A 55 11.32 11.63 11.37
CA MET A 55 11.88 10.77 12.40
C MET A 55 11.60 11.31 13.80
N PRO A 56 11.06 10.47 14.71
CA PRO A 56 10.87 10.85 16.10
C PRO A 56 12.23 11.10 16.79
N PRO A 57 12.38 12.17 17.60
CA PRO A 57 13.66 12.53 18.22
C PRO A 57 14.17 11.51 19.26
N TYR A 58 13.30 10.61 19.72
CA TYR A 58 13.68 9.56 20.68
C TYR A 58 14.30 8.32 19.99
N LEU A 59 14.28 8.22 18.67
CA LEU A 59 14.94 7.15 17.94
C LEU A 59 16.41 7.52 17.69
N PRO A 60 17.36 6.60 17.89
CA PRO A 60 18.74 6.81 17.47
C PRO A 60 18.89 6.50 15.96
N TRP A 61 20.02 6.91 15.37
CA TRP A 61 20.45 6.54 14.01
C TRP A 61 19.41 6.88 12.93
N HIS A 62 18.93 8.11 12.95
CA HIS A 62 17.86 8.55 12.02
C HIS A 62 18.18 8.25 10.56
N LEU A 63 19.39 8.62 10.09
CA LEU A 63 19.79 8.44 8.69
C LEU A 63 19.85 6.96 8.30
N GLU A 64 20.46 6.15 9.16
CA GLU A 64 20.61 4.71 8.93
C GLU A 64 19.23 4.02 8.90
N LEU A 65 18.30 4.43 9.77
CA LEU A 65 16.94 3.90 9.78
C LEU A 65 16.16 4.31 8.52
N VAL A 66 16.35 5.52 8.03
CA VAL A 66 15.76 6.00 6.76
C VAL A 66 16.30 5.17 5.59
N TRP A 67 17.60 4.98 5.50
CA TRP A 67 18.19 4.17 4.43
C TRP A 67 17.82 2.69 4.53
N LEU A 68 17.78 2.15 5.74
CA LEU A 68 17.39 0.76 5.98
C LEU A 68 15.93 0.51 5.56
N SER A 69 15.01 1.43 5.88
CA SER A 69 13.62 1.33 5.44
C SER A 69 13.51 1.39 3.91
N GLY A 70 14.21 2.33 3.27
CA GLY A 70 14.27 2.42 1.81
C GLY A 70 14.80 1.15 1.15
N MET A 71 15.85 0.54 1.70
CA MET A 71 16.38 -0.72 1.23
C MET A 71 15.33 -1.84 1.33
N PHE A 72 14.63 -1.97 2.46
CA PHE A 72 13.58 -2.98 2.62
C PHE A 72 12.37 -2.74 1.72
N GLU A 73 12.03 -1.49 1.43
CA GLU A 73 10.99 -1.14 0.46
C GLU A 73 11.35 -1.61 -0.95
N VAL A 74 12.57 -1.31 -1.41
CA VAL A 74 13.06 -1.76 -2.73
C VAL A 74 13.09 -3.29 -2.81
N LEU A 75 13.70 -3.96 -1.82
CA LEU A 75 13.79 -5.41 -1.78
C LEU A 75 12.40 -6.06 -1.69
N GLY A 76 11.50 -5.49 -0.89
CA GLY A 76 10.12 -5.95 -0.78
C GLY A 76 9.34 -5.77 -2.08
N GLY A 77 9.47 -4.61 -2.72
CA GLY A 77 8.85 -4.33 -4.02
C GLY A 77 9.32 -5.30 -5.11
N VAL A 78 10.63 -5.51 -5.25
CA VAL A 78 11.19 -6.50 -6.18
C VAL A 78 10.72 -7.91 -5.83
N GLY A 79 10.74 -8.26 -4.54
CA GLY A 79 10.32 -9.57 -4.05
C GLY A 79 8.85 -9.89 -4.32
N LEU A 80 7.96 -8.88 -4.38
CA LEU A 80 6.55 -9.07 -4.77
C LEU A 80 6.42 -9.55 -6.22
N LEU A 81 7.31 -9.13 -7.11
CA LEU A 81 7.27 -9.50 -8.53
C LEU A 81 7.76 -10.94 -8.76
N VAL A 82 8.68 -11.41 -7.92
CA VAL A 82 9.28 -12.75 -8.05
C VAL A 82 8.39 -13.79 -7.34
N PRO A 83 7.85 -14.81 -8.04
CA PRO A 83 6.93 -15.79 -7.46
C PRO A 83 7.48 -16.52 -6.22
N ALA A 84 8.76 -16.85 -6.22
CA ALA A 84 9.42 -17.61 -5.16
C ALA A 84 9.54 -16.82 -3.85
N THR A 85 9.76 -15.50 -3.92
CA THR A 85 9.99 -14.63 -2.77
C THR A 85 8.75 -13.84 -2.34
N ARG A 86 7.70 -13.84 -3.15
CA ARG A 86 6.50 -13.01 -2.97
C ARG A 86 5.91 -13.07 -1.57
N ARG A 87 5.75 -14.28 -1.01
CA ARG A 87 5.17 -14.45 0.32
C ARG A 87 6.04 -13.80 1.41
N PHE A 88 7.36 -14.01 1.33
CA PHE A 88 8.31 -13.40 2.26
C PHE A 88 8.34 -11.88 2.11
N ALA A 89 8.38 -11.37 0.87
CA ALA A 89 8.32 -9.95 0.59
C ALA A 89 7.05 -9.29 1.15
N THR A 90 5.88 -9.96 1.01
CA THR A 90 4.63 -9.45 1.56
C THR A 90 4.70 -9.30 3.07
N TRP A 91 5.15 -10.34 3.79
CA TRP A 91 5.31 -10.26 5.25
C TRP A 91 6.36 -9.25 5.67
N GLY A 92 7.47 -9.15 4.92
CA GLY A 92 8.51 -8.14 5.16
C GLY A 92 7.98 -6.72 5.03
N LEU A 93 7.22 -6.44 3.96
CA LEU A 93 6.60 -5.12 3.78
C LEU A 93 5.52 -4.81 4.83
N LEU A 94 4.73 -5.80 5.27
CA LEU A 94 3.77 -5.60 6.35
C LEU A 94 4.49 -5.29 7.68
N ALA A 95 5.57 -6.01 7.98
CA ALA A 95 6.40 -5.74 9.17
C ALA A 95 7.05 -4.34 9.08
N LEU A 96 7.54 -3.96 7.91
CA LEU A 96 8.11 -2.63 7.67
C LEU A 96 7.07 -1.52 7.90
N LEU A 97 5.85 -1.68 7.40
CA LEU A 97 4.76 -0.71 7.65
C LEU A 97 4.49 -0.54 9.16
N ILE A 98 4.54 -1.62 9.92
CA ILE A 98 4.42 -1.54 11.40
C ILE A 98 5.62 -0.79 11.99
N ALA A 99 6.83 -1.08 11.52
CA ALA A 99 8.06 -0.46 12.03
C ALA A 99 8.12 1.05 11.77
N VAL A 100 7.60 1.53 10.62
CA VAL A 100 7.58 2.97 10.29
C VAL A 100 6.35 3.71 10.84
N PHE A 101 5.38 3.00 11.42
CA PHE A 101 4.16 3.61 11.96
C PHE A 101 4.41 4.65 13.05
N PRO A 102 5.37 4.47 13.98
CA PRO A 102 5.73 5.50 14.97
C PRO A 102 6.12 6.86 14.35
N ALA A 103 6.79 6.87 13.20
CA ALA A 103 7.13 8.11 12.50
C ALA A 103 5.87 8.83 11.98
N ASN A 104 4.89 8.10 11.42
CA ASN A 104 3.61 8.67 11.00
C ASN A 104 2.79 9.20 12.18
N ILE A 105 2.80 8.51 13.34
CA ILE A 105 2.18 9.01 14.58
C ILE A 105 2.87 10.29 15.04
N HIS A 106 4.20 10.31 15.06
CA HIS A 106 5.00 11.47 15.47
C HIS A 106 4.64 12.69 14.62
N MET A 107 4.58 12.54 13.29
CA MET A 107 4.17 13.62 12.39
C MET A 107 2.77 14.16 12.69
N ALA A 108 1.79 13.28 12.93
CA ALA A 108 0.41 13.68 13.18
C ALA A 108 0.24 14.40 14.52
N VAL A 109 0.91 13.90 15.57
CA VAL A 109 0.80 14.43 16.93
C VAL A 109 1.57 15.75 17.10
N ASN A 110 2.76 15.85 16.47
CA ASN A 110 3.63 17.03 16.62
C ASN A 110 3.46 18.02 15.45
N GLU A 111 2.48 17.80 14.56
CA GLU A 111 2.19 18.66 13.41
C GLU A 111 3.43 18.94 12.56
N VAL A 112 4.22 17.88 12.28
CA VAL A 112 5.43 17.99 11.46
C VAL A 112 5.06 18.09 10.00
N TYR A 113 5.31 19.25 9.40
CA TYR A 113 5.13 19.50 7.97
C TYR A 113 6.45 19.32 7.25
N LEU A 114 6.42 18.59 6.14
CA LEU A 114 7.62 18.35 5.34
C LEU A 114 7.96 19.57 4.50
N ASP A 115 9.22 19.91 4.40
CA ASP A 115 9.70 21.00 3.53
C ASP A 115 9.74 20.52 2.06
N VAL A 116 8.55 20.46 1.43
CA VAL A 116 8.37 20.05 0.03
C VAL A 116 7.23 20.86 -0.61
N ASP A 117 7.58 21.70 -1.58
CA ASP A 117 6.67 22.65 -2.23
C ASP A 117 5.53 21.97 -3.04
N TRP A 118 5.79 20.78 -3.58
CA TRP A 118 4.85 20.05 -4.44
C TRP A 118 3.79 19.25 -3.69
N LEU A 119 3.91 19.12 -2.35
CA LEU A 119 2.98 18.36 -1.52
C LEU A 119 2.18 19.29 -0.61
N PRO A 120 0.94 19.65 -0.94
CA PRO A 120 0.11 20.42 -0.05
C PRO A 120 -0.12 19.65 1.24
N GLN A 121 0.24 20.26 2.37
CA GLN A 121 0.13 19.64 3.67
C GLN A 121 -0.87 20.39 4.52
N SER A 122 -1.65 19.64 5.28
CA SER A 122 -2.65 20.16 6.18
C SER A 122 -2.76 19.28 7.42
N ARG A 123 -3.22 19.85 8.52
CA ARG A 123 -3.45 19.09 9.76
C ARG A 123 -4.34 17.85 9.55
N PRO A 124 -5.50 17.93 8.85
CA PRO A 124 -6.27 16.73 8.53
C PRO A 124 -5.50 15.72 7.68
N GLY A 125 -4.63 16.18 6.77
CA GLY A 125 -3.79 15.32 5.94
C GLY A 125 -2.79 14.49 6.75
N LEU A 126 -2.20 15.08 7.82
CA LEU A 126 -1.29 14.35 8.72
C LEU A 126 -2.03 13.20 9.44
N TRP A 127 -3.23 13.46 9.96
CA TRP A 127 -4.06 12.43 10.60
C TRP A 127 -4.58 11.39 9.62
N LEU A 128 -4.88 11.76 8.38
CA LEU A 128 -5.34 10.85 7.34
C LEU A 128 -4.26 9.82 6.95
N ARG A 129 -2.99 10.13 7.13
CA ARG A 129 -1.88 9.18 6.89
C ARG A 129 -2.01 7.90 7.72
N LEU A 130 -2.54 7.99 8.95
CA LEU A 130 -2.66 6.83 9.84
C LEU A 130 -3.63 5.76 9.28
N PRO A 131 -4.91 6.06 8.99
CA PRO A 131 -5.80 5.08 8.36
C PRO A 131 -5.34 4.72 6.94
N TRP A 132 -4.71 5.64 6.21
CA TRP A 132 -4.17 5.36 4.88
C TRP A 132 -3.09 4.27 4.90
N GLN A 133 -2.28 4.22 5.95
CA GLN A 133 -1.32 3.14 6.13
C GLN A 133 -2.00 1.77 6.25
N GLY A 134 -3.18 1.69 6.87
CA GLY A 134 -4.01 0.48 6.88
C GLY A 134 -4.46 0.07 5.46
N VAL A 135 -4.82 1.05 4.62
CA VAL A 135 -5.16 0.80 3.20
C VAL A 135 -3.95 0.23 2.45
N ILE A 136 -2.76 0.81 2.65
CA ILE A 136 -1.52 0.30 2.05
C ILE A 136 -1.22 -1.12 2.54
N ALA A 137 -1.39 -1.40 3.82
CA ALA A 137 -1.18 -2.75 4.38
C ALA A 137 -2.14 -3.77 3.76
N LEU A 138 -3.43 -3.41 3.58
CA LEU A 138 -4.41 -4.25 2.90
C LEU A 138 -4.02 -4.48 1.43
N GLN A 139 -3.55 -3.44 0.74
CA GLN A 139 -3.08 -3.53 -0.65
C GLN A 139 -1.86 -4.48 -0.77
N VAL A 140 -0.89 -4.38 0.14
CA VAL A 140 0.27 -5.28 0.21
C VAL A 140 -0.18 -6.72 0.42
N TRP A 141 -1.06 -6.95 1.40
CA TRP A 141 -1.64 -8.27 1.66
C TRP A 141 -2.36 -8.85 0.44
N ALA A 142 -3.23 -8.07 -0.20
CA ALA A 142 -3.97 -8.47 -1.39
C ALA A 142 -3.05 -8.78 -2.58
N SER A 143 -1.94 -8.05 -2.72
CA SER A 143 -0.96 -8.25 -3.80
C SER A 143 -0.25 -9.59 -3.71
N GLY A 144 0.08 -10.05 -2.49
CA GLY A 144 0.94 -11.20 -2.28
C GLY A 144 0.27 -12.44 -1.72
N LEU A 145 -0.67 -12.30 -0.80
CA LEU A 145 -1.26 -13.42 -0.05
C LEU A 145 -2.69 -13.75 -0.48
N TRP A 146 -3.44 -12.79 -1.04
CA TRP A 146 -4.80 -13.07 -1.47
C TRP A 146 -4.83 -14.08 -2.62
N ARG A 147 -5.66 -15.12 -2.48
CA ARG A 147 -5.89 -16.15 -3.50
C ARG A 147 -7.35 -16.08 -3.94
N PRO A 148 -7.62 -15.65 -5.20
CA PRO A 148 -8.98 -15.67 -5.70
C PRO A 148 -9.53 -17.10 -5.75
N SER A 149 -10.64 -17.36 -5.07
CA SER A 149 -11.34 -18.65 -5.16
C SER A 149 -11.99 -18.83 -6.54
N SER A 150 -12.03 -20.07 -7.02
CA SER A 150 -12.64 -20.41 -8.30
C SER A 150 -14.17 -20.42 -8.27
N GLY A 151 -14.81 -20.19 -7.10
CA GLY A 151 -16.26 -20.17 -6.98
C GLY A 151 -16.94 -21.48 -7.42
N ARG A 152 -16.31 -22.61 -7.11
CA ARG A 152 -16.91 -23.93 -7.20
C ARG A 152 -17.10 -24.42 -5.78
N ASP A 153 -18.21 -24.10 -5.20
CA ASP A 153 -18.86 -24.79 -4.09
C ASP A 153 -20.29 -25.10 -4.52
#